data_45f5cdff72bf704bac93763162694c94
#
_entry.id   45f5cdff72bf704bac93763162694c94
#
_cell.length_a   1.000
_cell.length_b   1.000
_cell.length_c   1.000
_cell.angle_alpha   90.00
_cell.angle_beta   90.00
_cell.angle_gamma   90.00
#
_symmetry.space_group_name_H-M   'P 1'
#
loop_
_entity.id
_entity.type
_entity.pdbx_description
1 polymer ?
#
loop_
_entity_poly.entity_id
_entity_poly.type
_entity_poly.pdbx_seq_one_letter_code
_entity_poly.pdbx_strand_id
1 'polypeptide(L)'
;MRSFVRRVEIGEHLMYEEMLEASKLMFNEQTESRDVADFLLALSKKGETAHEVASLAAVMKSFALKVNVPRETFMDNCGTGGDGSNTFNISTASAFVLAGAGASIAKHGNRKISSDAGSSDVLEALGIHTDFSLDETIELLEQEGITFLYAPNVHPKMKRIGAIRQQIGKPTIFNLVGPLTNPIPLKTQFTGINRPDFTMEYASVLRMLGRERAIIVSGAGGMDEASLAGQNAFVLLDKGDLIPFSLTADDVGLNSAPISAIRGGNAKENAAIIRAIFNGIRGPHFDTVVFNAGIGLFANGQAGTIQEGVKQATDSILSGKALQKLDAVVAFSTKISAKAVAR
;
A
#
# COMPACT_ATOMS: atom_id res chain seq x y z
N MET A 1 0.45 24.52 17.69
CA MET A 1 1.42 24.05 16.70
C MET A 1 2.84 24.54 16.98
N ARG A 2 3.10 25.82 17.14
CA ARG A 2 4.47 26.40 17.30
C ARG A 2 5.30 25.80 18.44
N SER A 3 4.68 25.39 19.55
CA SER A 3 5.41 24.71 20.64
C SER A 3 5.99 23.37 20.19
N PHE A 4 5.24 22.59 19.43
CA PHE A 4 5.72 21.33 18.86
C PHE A 4 6.80 21.55 17.80
N VAL A 5 6.67 22.57 16.95
CA VAL A 5 7.72 22.95 15.97
C VAL A 5 9.04 23.16 16.68
N ARG A 6 9.10 24.00 17.73
CA ARG A 6 10.33 24.31 18.46
C ARG A 6 10.99 23.09 19.08
N ARG A 7 10.19 22.18 19.67
CA ARG A 7 10.69 20.95 20.27
C ARG A 7 11.31 20.02 19.22
N VAL A 8 10.63 19.84 18.10
CA VAL A 8 11.12 18.99 17.01
C VAL A 8 12.35 19.59 16.32
N GLU A 9 12.43 20.94 16.18
CA GLU A 9 13.59 21.62 15.61
C GLU A 9 14.88 21.40 16.41
N ILE A 10 14.79 21.28 17.74
CA ILE A 10 15.93 20.95 18.60
C ILE A 10 16.21 19.44 18.71
N GLY A 11 15.53 18.62 17.91
CA GLY A 11 15.74 17.15 17.82
C GLY A 11 14.94 16.34 18.83
N GLU A 12 13.97 16.92 19.53
CA GLU A 12 13.14 16.21 20.50
C GLU A 12 12.13 15.31 19.77
N HIS A 13 12.03 14.02 20.20
CA HIS A 13 11.03 13.09 19.74
C HIS A 13 9.73 13.30 20.51
N LEU A 14 8.61 13.33 19.78
CA LEU A 14 7.31 13.42 20.41
C LEU A 14 6.82 12.03 20.83
N MET A 15 6.33 11.94 22.07
CA MET A 15 5.65 10.73 22.53
C MET A 15 4.32 10.55 21.78
N TYR A 16 3.76 9.36 21.84
CA TYR A 16 2.54 9.01 21.10
C TYR A 16 1.41 10.02 21.31
N GLU A 17 1.09 10.37 22.56
CA GLU A 17 0.01 11.30 22.89
C GLU A 17 0.30 12.74 22.43
N GLU A 18 1.54 13.19 22.55
CA GLU A 18 1.97 14.51 22.09
C GLU A 18 1.85 14.65 20.59
N MET A 19 2.29 13.62 19.85
CA MET A 19 2.14 13.59 18.40
C MET A 19 0.67 13.46 17.96
N LEU A 20 -0.16 12.78 18.76
CA LEU A 20 -1.60 12.70 18.52
C LEU A 20 -2.23 14.10 18.60
N GLU A 21 -1.83 14.92 19.59
CA GLU A 21 -2.26 16.32 19.71
C GLU A 21 -1.76 17.17 18.54
N ALA A 22 -0.46 17.07 18.24
CA ALA A 22 0.14 17.79 17.10
C ALA A 22 -0.54 17.42 15.79
N SER A 23 -0.86 16.14 15.58
CA SER A 23 -1.57 15.65 14.40
C SER A 23 -2.98 16.24 14.30
N LYS A 24 -3.74 16.28 15.39
CA LYS A 24 -5.06 16.93 15.41
C LYS A 24 -4.98 18.41 15.04
N LEU A 25 -3.94 19.11 15.53
CA LEU A 25 -3.70 20.51 15.18
C LEU A 25 -3.37 20.68 13.70
N MET A 26 -2.60 19.76 13.07
CA MET A 26 -2.34 19.82 11.63
C MET A 26 -3.61 19.80 10.79
N PHE A 27 -4.62 19.02 11.21
CA PHE A 27 -5.92 18.92 10.52
C PHE A 27 -6.93 19.99 10.93
N ASN A 28 -6.63 20.83 11.92
CA ASN A 28 -7.49 21.94 12.33
C ASN A 28 -7.33 23.09 11.31
N GLU A 29 -8.46 23.53 10.74
CA GLU A 29 -8.49 24.62 9.76
C GLU A 29 -7.99 25.97 10.29
N GLN A 30 -8.06 26.18 11.61
CA GLN A 30 -7.57 27.40 12.28
C GLN A 30 -6.03 27.41 12.43
N THR A 31 -5.34 26.27 12.28
CA THR A 31 -3.88 26.23 12.32
C THR A 31 -3.34 26.79 11.01
N GLU A 32 -2.43 27.76 11.10
CA GLU A 32 -1.82 28.35 9.91
C GLU A 32 -1.06 27.31 9.08
N SER A 33 -1.23 27.35 7.74
CA SER A 33 -0.58 26.40 6.83
C SER A 33 0.94 26.44 6.93
N ARG A 34 1.50 27.62 7.24
CA ARG A 34 2.94 27.79 7.47
C ARG A 34 3.40 26.99 8.70
N ASP A 35 2.68 27.08 9.83
CA ASP A 35 3.05 26.35 11.03
C ASP A 35 2.98 24.81 10.81
N VAL A 36 2.05 24.34 9.97
CA VAL A 36 1.99 22.92 9.56
C VAL A 36 3.19 22.56 8.68
N ALA A 37 3.54 23.41 7.71
CA ALA A 37 4.69 23.18 6.84
C ALA A 37 6.01 23.15 7.64
N ASP A 38 6.20 24.10 8.54
CA ASP A 38 7.39 24.18 9.42
C ASP A 38 7.49 22.91 10.29
N PHE A 39 6.37 22.42 10.84
CA PHE A 39 6.34 21.18 11.63
C PHE A 39 6.71 19.95 10.79
N LEU A 40 6.17 19.81 9.59
CA LEU A 40 6.48 18.70 8.69
C LEU A 40 7.95 18.68 8.27
N LEU A 41 8.51 19.88 7.98
CA LEU A 41 9.92 20.00 7.64
C LEU A 41 10.83 19.69 8.81
N ALA A 42 10.47 20.14 10.02
CA ALA A 42 11.23 19.83 11.24
C ALA A 42 11.23 18.33 11.54
N LEU A 43 10.07 17.65 11.43
CA LEU A 43 9.97 16.20 11.58
C LEU A 43 10.85 15.46 10.58
N SER A 44 10.77 15.82 9.29
CA SER A 44 11.57 15.19 8.24
C SER A 44 13.08 15.42 8.45
N LYS A 45 13.49 16.59 8.93
CA LYS A 45 14.88 16.89 9.25
C LYS A 45 15.41 16.12 10.45
N LYS A 46 14.59 15.95 11.49
CA LYS A 46 14.92 15.20 12.70
C LYS A 46 15.00 13.70 12.42
N GLY A 47 14.17 13.21 11.54
CA GLY A 47 13.83 11.79 11.36
C GLY A 47 12.62 11.39 12.22
N GLU A 48 11.69 10.71 11.60
CA GLU A 48 10.44 10.26 12.22
C GLU A 48 10.70 9.05 13.14
N THR A 49 9.88 8.92 14.18
CA THR A 49 9.85 7.74 15.06
C THR A 49 8.60 6.89 14.84
N ALA A 50 8.63 5.64 15.29
CA ALA A 50 7.46 4.75 15.23
C ALA A 50 6.23 5.34 15.94
N HIS A 51 6.41 6.00 17.10
CA HIS A 51 5.33 6.65 17.82
C HIS A 51 4.71 7.81 17.04
N GLU A 52 5.54 8.63 16.41
CA GLU A 52 5.07 9.77 15.62
C GLU A 52 4.30 9.29 14.38
N VAL A 53 4.79 8.28 13.68
CA VAL A 53 4.11 7.70 12.51
C VAL A 53 2.79 7.03 12.91
N ALA A 54 2.78 6.24 14.00
CA ALA A 54 1.57 5.56 14.47
C ALA A 54 0.48 6.54 14.91
N SER A 55 0.85 7.60 15.63
CA SER A 55 -0.09 8.64 16.08
C SER A 55 -0.73 9.37 14.90
N LEU A 56 0.07 9.78 13.91
CA LEU A 56 -0.47 10.44 12.72
C LEU A 56 -1.41 9.50 11.96
N ALA A 57 -1.04 8.24 11.77
CA ALA A 57 -1.88 7.24 11.13
C ALA A 57 -3.21 7.05 11.88
N ALA A 58 -3.18 6.99 13.22
CA ALA A 58 -4.38 6.87 14.05
C ALA A 58 -5.32 8.08 13.88
N VAL A 59 -4.79 9.30 13.86
CA VAL A 59 -5.59 10.52 13.61
C VAL A 59 -6.19 10.51 12.21
N MET A 60 -5.40 10.16 11.18
CA MET A 60 -5.91 10.06 9.81
C MET A 60 -7.03 9.02 9.69
N LYS A 61 -6.88 7.86 10.30
CA LYS A 61 -7.94 6.84 10.34
C LYS A 61 -9.21 7.33 11.04
N SER A 62 -9.07 8.12 12.11
CA SER A 62 -10.24 8.68 12.82
C SER A 62 -11.05 9.68 11.97
N PHE A 63 -10.42 10.28 10.96
CA PHE A 63 -11.03 11.20 10.02
C PHE A 63 -11.42 10.56 8.68
N ALA A 64 -11.03 9.31 8.44
CA ALA A 64 -11.43 8.58 7.27
C ALA A 64 -12.93 8.28 7.27
N LEU A 65 -13.50 8.07 6.09
CA LEU A 65 -14.87 7.58 5.98
C LEU A 65 -14.96 6.19 6.60
N LYS A 66 -15.98 5.96 7.42
CA LYS A 66 -16.17 4.65 8.05
C LYS A 66 -16.75 3.66 7.04
N VAL A 67 -16.02 2.59 6.80
CA VAL A 67 -16.44 1.47 5.94
C VAL A 67 -16.83 0.31 6.85
N ASN A 68 -18.12 0.03 6.96
CA ASN A 68 -18.62 -1.08 7.77
C ASN A 68 -18.65 -2.35 6.92
N VAL A 69 -17.72 -3.25 7.16
CA VAL A 69 -17.61 -4.53 6.46
C VAL A 69 -18.06 -5.68 7.37
N PRO A 70 -18.76 -6.70 6.82
CA PRO A 70 -19.31 -7.79 7.61
C PRO A 70 -18.28 -8.85 8.03
N ARG A 71 -17.06 -8.81 7.48
CA ARG A 71 -15.97 -9.74 7.77
C ARG A 71 -14.79 -9.00 8.37
N GLU A 72 -14.00 -9.68 9.21
CA GLU A 72 -12.85 -9.09 9.90
C GLU A 72 -11.48 -9.50 9.31
N THR A 73 -11.44 -10.22 8.20
CA THR A 73 -10.21 -10.83 7.66
C THR A 73 -9.80 -10.23 6.32
N PHE A 74 -9.61 -8.92 6.29
CA PHE A 74 -9.12 -8.25 5.08
C PHE A 74 -7.62 -7.98 5.18
N MET A 75 -6.99 -7.98 4.01
CA MET A 75 -5.58 -7.66 3.80
C MET A 75 -5.44 -6.46 2.88
N ASP A 76 -4.43 -5.63 3.12
CA ASP A 76 -3.92 -4.65 2.17
C ASP A 76 -2.48 -5.01 1.78
N ASN A 77 -2.13 -4.77 0.51
CA ASN A 77 -0.78 -4.96 -0.01
C ASN A 77 -0.20 -3.66 -0.61
N CYS A 78 -0.54 -2.52 -0.03
CA CYS A 78 -0.07 -1.22 -0.47
C CYS A 78 1.31 -0.90 0.11
N GLY A 79 2.27 -0.51 -0.74
CA GLY A 79 3.55 0.07 -0.33
C GLY A 79 3.49 1.59 -0.13
N THR A 80 4.59 2.17 0.37
CA THR A 80 4.70 3.62 0.57
C THR A 80 4.84 4.41 -0.72
N GLY A 81 5.31 3.76 -1.77
CA GLY A 81 5.69 4.44 -3.00
C GLY A 81 6.98 5.27 -2.85
N GLY A 82 7.31 6.00 -3.90
CA GLY A 82 8.36 7.02 -3.85
C GLY A 82 9.80 6.49 -3.93
N ASP A 83 9.98 5.25 -4.31
CA ASP A 83 11.29 4.59 -4.46
C ASP A 83 12.06 5.01 -5.73
N GLY A 84 11.38 5.67 -6.69
CA GLY A 84 11.99 6.11 -7.94
C GLY A 84 12.36 5.00 -8.92
N SER A 85 11.95 3.77 -8.66
CA SER A 85 12.31 2.60 -9.50
C SER A 85 11.64 2.61 -10.87
N ASN A 86 10.54 3.34 -11.02
CA ASN A 86 9.72 3.39 -12.25
C ASN A 86 9.30 2.00 -12.76
N THR A 87 8.99 1.09 -11.84
CA THR A 87 8.46 -0.22 -12.15
C THR A 87 6.98 -0.15 -12.56
N PHE A 88 6.48 -1.22 -13.19
CA PHE A 88 5.03 -1.37 -13.38
C PHE A 88 4.31 -1.50 -12.02
N ASN A 89 2.97 -1.45 -12.02
CA ASN A 89 2.18 -1.47 -10.79
C ASN A 89 2.10 -2.88 -10.16
N ILE A 90 3.21 -3.31 -9.54
CA ILE A 90 3.43 -4.64 -8.95
C ILE A 90 2.35 -4.97 -7.94
N SER A 91 2.12 -4.09 -6.96
CA SER A 91 1.14 -4.33 -5.89
C SER A 91 -0.31 -4.39 -6.42
N THR A 92 -0.63 -3.66 -7.51
CA THR A 92 -1.94 -3.74 -8.16
C THR A 92 -2.14 -5.11 -8.83
N ALA A 93 -1.15 -5.59 -9.58
CA ALA A 93 -1.18 -6.92 -10.18
C ALA A 93 -1.25 -8.01 -9.10
N SER A 94 -0.41 -7.91 -8.06
CA SER A 94 -0.38 -8.85 -6.94
C SER A 94 -1.72 -8.92 -6.20
N ALA A 95 -2.47 -7.82 -6.09
CA ALA A 95 -3.79 -7.81 -5.45
C ALA A 95 -4.78 -8.76 -6.13
N PHE A 96 -4.83 -8.79 -7.46
CA PHE A 96 -5.68 -9.72 -8.21
C PHE A 96 -5.21 -11.18 -8.06
N VAL A 97 -3.90 -11.41 -8.01
CA VAL A 97 -3.33 -12.76 -7.79
C VAL A 97 -3.68 -13.27 -6.40
N LEU A 98 -3.54 -12.43 -5.38
CA LEU A 98 -3.94 -12.71 -3.99
C LEU A 98 -5.44 -13.05 -3.91
N ALA A 99 -6.29 -12.24 -4.53
CA ALA A 99 -7.72 -12.49 -4.57
C ALA A 99 -8.08 -13.79 -5.33
N GLY A 100 -7.40 -14.07 -6.44
CA GLY A 100 -7.53 -15.31 -7.20
C GLY A 100 -7.08 -16.54 -6.41
N ALA A 101 -6.15 -16.39 -5.48
CA ALA A 101 -5.74 -17.42 -4.52
C ALA A 101 -6.66 -17.52 -3.29
N GLY A 102 -7.72 -16.69 -3.21
CA GLY A 102 -8.73 -16.74 -2.16
C GLY A 102 -8.52 -15.79 -0.98
N ALA A 103 -7.56 -14.87 -1.05
CA ALA A 103 -7.42 -13.81 -0.06
C ALA A 103 -8.51 -12.74 -0.24
N SER A 104 -8.98 -12.15 0.87
CA SER A 104 -9.87 -10.99 0.82
C SER A 104 -9.06 -9.70 0.85
N ILE A 105 -9.07 -8.96 -0.27
CA ILE A 105 -8.19 -7.81 -0.49
C ILE A 105 -8.96 -6.49 -0.48
N ALA A 106 -8.59 -5.60 0.43
CA ALA A 106 -9.05 -4.22 0.47
C ALA A 106 -7.87 -3.29 0.19
N LYS A 107 -7.54 -3.11 -1.09
CA LYS A 107 -6.33 -2.39 -1.46
C LYS A 107 -6.52 -0.89 -1.41
N HIS A 108 -5.72 -0.22 -0.56
CA HIS A 108 -5.60 1.24 -0.57
C HIS A 108 -4.68 1.70 -1.70
N GLY A 109 -5.03 2.76 -2.38
CA GLY A 109 -4.27 3.23 -3.53
C GLY A 109 -4.47 4.72 -3.83
N ASN A 110 -3.65 5.24 -4.74
CA ASN A 110 -3.71 6.63 -5.17
C ASN A 110 -3.41 6.76 -6.66
N ARG A 111 -3.66 7.96 -7.22
CA ARG A 111 -3.15 8.35 -8.53
C ARG A 111 -1.65 8.62 -8.46
N LYS A 112 -1.03 8.84 -9.61
CA LYS A 112 0.38 9.19 -9.78
C LYS A 112 0.83 10.26 -8.77
N ILE A 113 1.93 9.98 -8.08
CA ILE A 113 2.63 10.94 -7.23
C ILE A 113 4.07 11.11 -7.72
N SER A 114 4.82 10.02 -7.91
CA SER A 114 6.23 10.00 -8.31
C SER A 114 6.53 9.10 -9.50
N SER A 115 5.72 8.08 -9.75
CA SER A 115 5.84 7.16 -10.90
C SER A 115 5.12 7.68 -12.15
N ASP A 116 5.31 7.03 -13.31
CA ASP A 116 4.61 7.41 -14.55
C ASP A 116 3.11 7.12 -14.52
N ALA A 117 2.65 6.14 -13.72
CA ALA A 117 1.24 5.82 -13.49
C ALA A 117 1.02 5.32 -12.06
N GLY A 118 0.06 5.90 -11.34
CA GLY A 118 -0.39 5.42 -10.04
C GLY A 118 -1.33 4.21 -10.16
N SER A 119 -1.66 3.57 -9.03
CA SER A 119 -2.55 2.40 -9.02
C SER A 119 -3.93 2.70 -9.61
N SER A 120 -4.52 3.87 -9.29
CA SER A 120 -5.81 4.28 -9.82
C SER A 120 -5.77 4.53 -11.32
N ASP A 121 -4.67 5.11 -11.84
CA ASP A 121 -4.53 5.37 -13.28
C ASP A 121 -4.50 4.07 -14.09
N VAL A 122 -3.82 3.04 -13.56
CA VAL A 122 -3.75 1.71 -14.19
C VAL A 122 -5.07 0.96 -14.08
N LEU A 123 -5.79 1.07 -12.96
CA LEU A 123 -7.12 0.49 -12.81
C LEU A 123 -8.08 1.07 -13.85
N GLU A 124 -8.06 2.38 -14.08
CA GLU A 124 -8.86 3.02 -15.14
C GLU A 124 -8.47 2.53 -16.55
N ALA A 125 -7.17 2.34 -16.81
CA ALA A 125 -6.71 1.77 -18.07
C ALA A 125 -7.09 0.29 -18.26
N LEU A 126 -7.32 -0.44 -17.17
CA LEU A 126 -7.86 -1.81 -17.17
C LEU A 126 -9.38 -1.84 -17.38
N GLY A 127 -10.07 -0.70 -17.27
CA GLY A 127 -11.53 -0.59 -17.39
C GLY A 127 -12.26 -0.54 -16.06
N ILE A 128 -11.54 -0.28 -14.95
CA ILE A 128 -12.08 -0.23 -13.60
C ILE A 128 -12.17 1.23 -13.15
N HIS A 129 -13.38 1.71 -12.85
CA HIS A 129 -13.56 3.03 -12.26
C HIS A 129 -13.08 3.04 -10.80
N THR A 130 -12.52 4.16 -10.36
CA THR A 130 -11.99 4.30 -8.99
C THR A 130 -12.91 5.12 -8.08
N ASP A 131 -14.01 5.65 -8.61
CA ASP A 131 -14.97 6.51 -7.90
C ASP A 131 -16.20 5.73 -7.40
N PHE A 132 -15.98 4.53 -6.87
CA PHE A 132 -17.05 3.78 -6.21
C PHE A 132 -17.51 4.50 -4.94
N SER A 133 -18.83 4.53 -4.71
CA SER A 133 -19.39 4.87 -3.42
C SER A 133 -18.97 3.84 -2.35
N LEU A 134 -19.17 4.16 -1.08
CA LEU A 134 -18.85 3.21 0.00
C LEU A 134 -19.69 1.92 -0.10
N ASP A 135 -20.95 2.02 -0.45
CA ASP A 135 -21.84 0.86 -0.60
C ASP A 135 -21.39 -0.03 -1.78
N GLU A 136 -21.02 0.58 -2.90
CA GLU A 136 -20.48 -0.14 -4.07
C GLU A 136 -19.12 -0.79 -3.75
N THR A 137 -18.28 -0.10 -2.95
CA THR A 137 -17.00 -0.64 -2.48
C THR A 137 -17.22 -1.90 -1.62
N ILE A 138 -18.21 -1.88 -0.74
CA ILE A 138 -18.59 -3.02 0.11
C ILE A 138 -19.20 -4.13 -0.75
N GLU A 139 -20.15 -3.79 -1.66
CA GLU A 139 -20.76 -4.76 -2.58
C GLU A 139 -19.70 -5.51 -3.39
N LEU A 140 -18.72 -4.79 -3.96
CA LEU A 140 -17.63 -5.39 -4.71
C LEU A 140 -16.77 -6.33 -3.84
N LEU A 141 -16.45 -5.89 -2.61
CA LEU A 141 -15.65 -6.68 -1.69
C LEU A 141 -16.37 -7.96 -1.25
N GLU A 142 -17.67 -7.91 -1.05
CA GLU A 142 -18.49 -9.06 -0.69
C GLU A 142 -18.64 -10.06 -1.84
N GLN A 143 -18.86 -9.57 -3.05
CA GLN A 143 -19.07 -10.42 -4.24
C GLN A 143 -17.78 -11.04 -4.74
N GLU A 144 -16.70 -10.25 -4.81
CA GLU A 144 -15.48 -10.65 -5.49
C GLU A 144 -14.29 -10.91 -4.56
N GLY A 145 -14.39 -10.54 -3.29
CA GLY A 145 -13.30 -10.67 -2.33
C GLY A 145 -12.15 -9.70 -2.57
N ILE A 146 -12.33 -8.69 -3.42
CA ILE A 146 -11.35 -7.65 -3.72
C ILE A 146 -12.03 -6.32 -3.94
N THR A 147 -11.44 -5.25 -3.39
CA THR A 147 -11.85 -3.87 -3.70
C THR A 147 -10.65 -2.93 -3.70
N PHE A 148 -10.85 -1.75 -4.29
CA PHE A 148 -9.84 -0.70 -4.38
C PHE A 148 -10.37 0.58 -3.75
N LEU A 149 -9.62 1.11 -2.78
CA LEU A 149 -9.96 2.30 -2.03
C LEU A 149 -9.11 3.46 -2.52
N TYR A 150 -9.72 4.38 -3.23
CA TYR A 150 -9.02 5.58 -3.69
C TYR A 150 -8.84 6.56 -2.54
N ALA A 151 -7.59 6.86 -2.16
CA ALA A 151 -7.25 7.63 -0.98
C ALA A 151 -7.97 8.99 -0.87
N PRO A 152 -8.09 9.82 -1.93
CA PRO A 152 -8.86 11.07 -1.86
C PRO A 152 -10.33 10.89 -1.50
N ASN A 153 -10.97 9.80 -1.94
CA ASN A 153 -12.38 9.54 -1.66
C ASN A 153 -12.61 9.16 -0.20
N VAL A 154 -11.68 8.42 0.41
CA VAL A 154 -11.82 7.91 1.77
C VAL A 154 -11.20 8.82 2.83
N HIS A 155 -10.37 9.81 2.43
CA HIS A 155 -9.70 10.77 3.33
C HIS A 155 -9.97 12.24 2.94
N PRO A 156 -11.22 12.74 3.08
CA PRO A 156 -11.59 14.08 2.59
C PRO A 156 -10.81 15.22 3.24
N LYS A 157 -10.36 15.06 4.50
CA LYS A 157 -9.55 16.07 5.20
C LYS A 157 -8.13 16.21 4.67
N MET A 158 -7.66 15.30 3.80
CA MET A 158 -6.31 15.37 3.23
C MET A 158 -6.15 16.45 2.16
N LYS A 159 -7.21 17.05 1.64
CA LYS A 159 -7.13 18.07 0.57
C LYS A 159 -6.23 19.25 0.95
N ARG A 160 -6.41 19.82 2.15
CA ARG A 160 -5.60 20.92 2.66
C ARG A 160 -4.14 20.50 2.87
N ILE A 161 -3.93 19.35 3.51
CA ILE A 161 -2.58 18.79 3.75
C ILE A 161 -1.86 18.53 2.42
N GLY A 162 -2.57 18.03 1.41
CA GLY A 162 -2.03 17.84 0.06
C GLY A 162 -1.48 19.13 -0.55
N ALA A 163 -2.21 20.24 -0.43
CA ALA A 163 -1.77 21.55 -0.92
C ALA A 163 -0.50 22.05 -0.17
N ILE A 164 -0.42 21.87 1.15
CA ILE A 164 0.76 22.21 1.95
C ILE A 164 1.97 21.36 1.51
N ARG A 165 1.78 20.05 1.36
CA ARG A 165 2.86 19.14 0.91
C ARG A 165 3.37 19.48 -0.50
N GLN A 166 2.47 19.88 -1.40
CA GLN A 166 2.85 20.34 -2.73
C GLN A 166 3.75 21.58 -2.68
N GLN A 167 3.46 22.53 -1.78
CA GLN A 167 4.31 23.70 -1.57
C GLN A 167 5.67 23.35 -0.95
N ILE A 168 5.72 22.36 -0.04
CA ILE A 168 6.97 21.85 0.56
C ILE A 168 7.87 21.23 -0.52
N GLY A 169 7.31 20.48 -1.48
CA GLY A 169 8.03 19.85 -2.58
C GLY A 169 9.06 18.78 -2.16
N LYS A 170 9.00 18.30 -0.93
CA LYS A 170 9.92 17.29 -0.36
C LYS A 170 9.13 16.18 0.35
N PRO A 171 9.71 14.97 0.51
CA PRO A 171 9.13 13.93 1.33
C PRO A 171 8.89 14.41 2.77
N THR A 172 7.79 13.92 3.36
CA THR A 172 7.39 14.21 4.73
C THR A 172 6.88 12.92 5.38
N ILE A 173 6.59 12.94 6.67
CA ILE A 173 5.98 11.80 7.40
C ILE A 173 4.74 11.22 6.67
N PHE A 174 4.04 12.02 5.88
CA PHE A 174 2.91 11.56 5.06
C PHE A 174 3.29 10.56 3.97
N ASN A 175 4.56 10.45 3.60
CA ASN A 175 5.03 9.41 2.67
C ASN A 175 5.04 8.03 3.33
N LEU A 176 5.14 7.95 4.66
CA LEU A 176 5.13 6.70 5.41
C LEU A 176 3.72 6.24 5.79
N VAL A 177 2.76 7.16 5.95
CA VAL A 177 1.46 6.81 6.54
C VAL A 177 0.41 6.29 5.56
N GLY A 178 0.62 6.42 4.24
CA GLY A 178 -0.35 5.98 3.23
C GLY A 178 -0.87 4.56 3.47
N PRO A 179 0.00 3.53 3.53
CA PRO A 179 -0.41 2.14 3.78
C PRO A 179 -1.02 1.89 5.15
N LEU A 180 -0.84 2.79 6.11
CA LEU A 180 -1.29 2.65 7.49
C LEU A 180 -2.73 3.13 7.72
N THR A 181 -3.30 3.83 6.74
CA THR A 181 -4.55 4.61 6.91
C THR A 181 -5.75 4.00 6.20
N ASN A 182 -5.66 2.76 5.74
CA ASN A 182 -6.79 2.05 5.16
C ASN A 182 -8.01 2.13 6.12
N PRO A 183 -9.18 2.63 5.65
CA PRO A 183 -10.37 2.79 6.49
C PRO A 183 -11.00 1.45 6.88
N ILE A 184 -10.76 0.38 6.11
CA ILE A 184 -11.22 -0.96 6.44
C ILE A 184 -10.36 -1.54 7.57
N PRO A 185 -10.95 -2.17 8.58
CA PRO A 185 -10.20 -2.88 9.61
C PRO A 185 -9.38 -4.02 8.98
N LEU A 186 -8.07 -3.92 9.06
CA LEU A 186 -7.15 -4.93 8.55
C LEU A 186 -6.58 -5.75 9.70
N LYS A 187 -6.61 -7.08 9.60
CA LYS A 187 -5.88 -7.98 10.50
C LYS A 187 -4.48 -8.29 9.98
N THR A 188 -4.35 -8.40 8.67
CA THR A 188 -3.09 -8.71 8.01
C THR A 188 -2.69 -7.63 7.02
N GLN A 189 -1.38 -7.48 6.78
CA GLN A 189 -0.86 -6.50 5.83
C GLN A 189 0.47 -6.96 5.25
N PHE A 190 0.65 -6.75 3.95
CA PHE A 190 1.95 -6.79 3.30
C PHE A 190 2.26 -5.40 2.78
N THR A 191 3.36 -4.80 3.20
CA THR A 191 3.69 -3.43 2.82
C THR A 191 5.17 -3.26 2.57
N GLY A 192 5.50 -2.58 1.49
CA GLY A 192 6.87 -2.21 1.17
C GLY A 192 7.18 -0.78 1.56
N ILE A 193 8.42 -0.55 1.94
CA ILE A 193 8.95 0.79 2.24
C ILE A 193 10.31 1.00 1.57
N ASN A 194 10.53 2.20 1.05
CA ASN A 194 11.81 2.58 0.45
C ASN A 194 12.84 3.10 1.50
N ARG A 195 12.67 2.70 2.76
CA ARG A 195 13.49 3.11 3.91
C ARG A 195 13.98 1.86 4.66
N PRO A 196 15.07 1.22 4.21
CA PRO A 196 15.61 0.02 4.87
C PRO A 196 16.00 0.27 6.34
N ASP A 197 16.39 1.49 6.66
CA ASP A 197 16.71 1.96 8.01
C ASP A 197 15.47 2.02 8.94
N PHE A 198 14.27 2.01 8.40
CA PHE A 198 13.00 2.19 9.15
C PHE A 198 12.10 0.95 9.12
N THR A 199 12.59 -0.17 8.61
CA THR A 199 11.77 -1.39 8.42
C THR A 199 11.28 -1.97 9.74
N MET A 200 12.14 -2.02 10.77
CA MET A 200 11.79 -2.51 12.10
C MET A 200 10.82 -1.56 12.83
N GLU A 201 11.06 -0.26 12.75
CA GLU A 201 10.18 0.77 13.29
C GLU A 201 8.81 0.72 12.63
N TYR A 202 8.76 0.50 11.31
CA TYR A 202 7.50 0.39 10.58
C TYR A 202 6.69 -0.84 11.00
N ALA A 203 7.36 -1.97 11.29
CA ALA A 203 6.72 -3.14 11.87
C ALA A 203 6.14 -2.84 13.27
N SER A 204 6.87 -2.07 14.09
CA SER A 204 6.37 -1.59 15.38
C SER A 204 5.15 -0.68 15.22
N VAL A 205 5.10 0.17 14.20
CA VAL A 205 3.92 0.99 13.88
C VAL A 205 2.71 0.10 13.58
N LEU A 206 2.86 -0.92 12.73
CA LEU A 206 1.76 -1.85 12.41
C LEU A 206 1.25 -2.59 13.65
N ARG A 207 2.17 -3.01 14.54
CA ARG A 207 1.82 -3.60 15.84
C ARG A 207 1.01 -2.62 16.71
N MET A 208 1.45 -1.37 16.83
CA MET A 208 0.71 -0.33 17.58
C MET A 208 -0.67 -0.04 16.98
N LEU A 209 -0.83 -0.18 15.67
CA LEU A 209 -2.10 -0.02 14.96
C LEU A 209 -2.98 -1.28 14.99
N GLY A 210 -2.58 -2.33 15.73
CA GLY A 210 -3.38 -3.51 15.99
C GLY A 210 -3.37 -4.56 14.87
N ARG A 211 -2.33 -4.59 14.01
CA ARG A 211 -2.17 -5.71 13.07
C ARG A 211 -1.76 -6.96 13.84
N GLU A 212 -2.42 -8.08 13.57
CA GLU A 212 -2.10 -9.38 14.18
C GLU A 212 -0.90 -10.02 13.48
N ARG A 213 -0.83 -9.86 12.14
CA ARG A 213 0.25 -10.38 11.32
C ARG A 213 0.54 -9.44 10.15
N ALA A 214 1.80 -9.18 9.86
CA ALA A 214 2.20 -8.36 8.72
C ALA A 214 3.62 -8.70 8.26
N ILE A 215 3.91 -8.41 7.00
CA ILE A 215 5.27 -8.39 6.48
C ILE A 215 5.57 -7.00 5.95
N ILE A 216 6.71 -6.48 6.39
CA ILE A 216 7.30 -5.26 5.88
C ILE A 216 8.50 -5.66 5.03
N VAL A 217 8.62 -5.07 3.84
CA VAL A 217 9.77 -5.31 2.96
C VAL A 217 10.46 -4.00 2.57
N SER A 218 11.77 -4.01 2.55
CA SER A 218 12.57 -3.08 1.78
C SER A 218 13.36 -3.89 0.76
N GLY A 219 12.99 -3.73 -0.49
CA GLY A 219 13.52 -4.54 -1.59
C GLY A 219 14.93 -4.13 -2.00
N ALA A 220 15.64 -5.06 -2.63
CA ALA A 220 16.95 -4.79 -3.22
C ALA A 220 16.87 -3.60 -4.18
N GLY A 221 17.85 -2.70 -4.08
CA GLY A 221 17.88 -1.46 -4.86
C GLY A 221 17.01 -0.34 -4.28
N GLY A 222 16.49 -0.48 -3.05
CA GLY A 222 15.68 0.53 -2.37
C GLY A 222 14.20 0.53 -2.79
N MET A 223 13.73 -0.54 -3.43
CA MET A 223 12.34 -0.69 -3.83
C MET A 223 11.42 -0.83 -2.62
N ASP A 224 10.22 -0.28 -2.74
CA ASP A 224 9.12 -0.53 -1.79
C ASP A 224 8.26 -1.77 -2.18
N GLU A 225 8.89 -2.73 -2.82
CA GLU A 225 8.35 -4.04 -3.22
C GLU A 225 9.47 -5.09 -3.12
N ALA A 226 9.14 -6.36 -2.99
CA ALA A 226 10.15 -7.42 -3.08
C ALA A 226 10.73 -7.48 -4.49
N SER A 227 12.05 -7.39 -4.56
CA SER A 227 12.83 -7.26 -5.80
C SER A 227 13.48 -8.58 -6.19
N LEU A 228 13.54 -8.85 -7.51
CA LEU A 228 14.34 -9.96 -8.04
C LEU A 228 15.85 -9.63 -8.14
N ALA A 229 16.24 -8.36 -7.90
CA ALA A 229 17.58 -7.86 -8.17
C ALA A 229 18.62 -8.19 -7.08
N GLY A 230 18.22 -8.87 -6.00
CA GLY A 230 19.15 -9.23 -4.92
C GLY A 230 18.45 -9.48 -3.59
N GLN A 231 19.19 -9.27 -2.50
CA GLN A 231 18.70 -9.52 -1.15
C GLN A 231 17.68 -8.46 -0.72
N ASN A 232 16.51 -8.91 -0.30
CA ASN A 232 15.47 -8.09 0.28
C ASN A 232 15.48 -8.23 1.80
N ALA A 233 15.29 -7.12 2.50
CA ALA A 233 15.17 -7.09 3.95
C ALA A 233 13.71 -7.12 4.34
N PHE A 234 13.35 -8.00 5.28
CA PHE A 234 11.99 -8.19 5.76
C PHE A 234 11.91 -8.09 7.28
N VAL A 235 10.74 -7.69 7.77
CA VAL A 235 10.33 -7.92 9.15
C VAL A 235 8.94 -8.57 9.14
N LEU A 236 8.82 -9.72 9.78
CA LEU A 236 7.55 -10.36 10.05
C LEU A 236 7.05 -9.89 11.42
N LEU A 237 5.89 -9.27 11.46
CA LEU A 237 5.07 -9.14 12.66
C LEU A 237 4.18 -10.39 12.76
N ASP A 238 4.30 -11.16 13.81
CA ASP A 238 3.45 -12.31 14.10
C ASP A 238 3.07 -12.33 15.58
N LYS A 239 1.79 -12.12 15.89
CA LYS A 239 1.25 -12.13 17.27
C LYS A 239 2.02 -11.24 18.26
N GLY A 240 2.52 -10.12 17.77
CA GLY A 240 3.27 -9.15 18.56
C GLY A 240 4.80 -9.28 18.50
N ASP A 241 5.33 -10.40 18.03
CA ASP A 241 6.77 -10.58 17.80
C ASP A 241 7.20 -9.92 16.49
N LEU A 242 8.38 -9.32 16.49
CA LEU A 242 9.00 -8.70 15.31
C LEU A 242 10.24 -9.51 14.94
N ILE A 243 10.17 -10.20 13.81
CA ILE A 243 11.17 -11.18 13.37
C ILE A 243 11.82 -10.68 12.08
N PRO A 244 13.04 -10.13 12.12
CA PRO A 244 13.77 -9.75 10.93
C PRO A 244 14.31 -10.97 10.19
N PHE A 245 14.23 -10.94 8.87
CA PHE A 245 14.84 -11.94 7.99
C PHE A 245 15.17 -11.34 6.64
N SER A 246 15.86 -12.09 5.80
CA SER A 246 16.16 -11.68 4.41
C SER A 246 15.99 -12.84 3.45
N LEU A 247 15.60 -12.54 2.22
CA LEU A 247 15.47 -13.51 1.13
C LEU A 247 15.87 -12.88 -0.19
N THR A 248 16.35 -13.72 -1.10
CA THR A 248 16.51 -13.44 -2.52
C THR A 248 15.41 -14.16 -3.32
N ALA A 249 15.29 -13.86 -4.61
CA ALA A 249 14.42 -14.60 -5.52
C ALA A 249 14.79 -16.08 -5.61
N ASP A 250 16.09 -16.39 -5.58
CA ASP A 250 16.60 -17.75 -5.70
C ASP A 250 16.18 -18.63 -4.49
N ASP A 251 16.07 -18.06 -3.29
CA ASP A 251 15.65 -18.78 -2.09
C ASP A 251 14.22 -19.34 -2.19
N VAL A 252 13.40 -18.78 -3.10
CA VAL A 252 12.03 -19.23 -3.34
C VAL A 252 11.83 -19.85 -4.73
N GLY A 253 12.92 -20.19 -5.42
CA GLY A 253 12.91 -20.87 -6.72
C GLY A 253 12.57 -19.96 -7.91
N LEU A 254 12.76 -18.65 -7.79
CA LEU A 254 12.61 -17.68 -8.87
C LEU A 254 13.98 -17.22 -9.37
N ASN A 255 14.04 -16.80 -10.64
CA ASN A 255 15.29 -16.30 -11.22
C ASN A 255 15.55 -14.85 -10.81
N SER A 256 16.79 -14.53 -10.48
CA SER A 256 17.23 -13.15 -10.30
C SER A 256 17.13 -12.36 -11.61
N ALA A 257 16.72 -11.09 -11.50
CA ALA A 257 16.64 -10.18 -12.64
C ALA A 257 16.93 -8.73 -12.20
N PRO A 258 17.55 -7.91 -13.04
CA PRO A 258 17.79 -6.50 -12.71
C PRO A 258 16.47 -5.71 -12.67
N ILE A 259 16.41 -4.62 -11.87
CA ILE A 259 15.24 -3.74 -11.78
C ILE A 259 14.80 -3.22 -13.16
N SER A 260 15.75 -2.98 -14.06
CA SER A 260 15.47 -2.53 -15.43
C SER A 260 14.62 -3.51 -16.25
N ALA A 261 14.61 -4.81 -15.89
CA ALA A 261 13.82 -5.84 -16.56
C ALA A 261 12.32 -5.81 -16.21
N ILE A 262 11.94 -5.04 -15.16
CA ILE A 262 10.55 -4.89 -14.70
C ILE A 262 10.09 -3.43 -14.80
N ARG A 263 10.69 -2.68 -15.72
CA ARG A 263 10.29 -1.30 -15.96
C ARG A 263 8.83 -1.21 -16.41
N GLY A 264 8.12 -0.25 -15.85
CA GLY A 264 6.79 0.14 -16.30
C GLY A 264 6.84 1.26 -17.34
N GLY A 265 5.67 1.84 -17.57
CA GLY A 265 5.48 2.96 -18.45
C GLY A 265 4.22 3.74 -18.04
N ASN A 266 3.52 4.31 -19.00
CA ASN A 266 2.24 4.95 -18.74
C ASN A 266 1.15 3.93 -18.33
N ALA A 267 -0.02 4.42 -17.93
CA ALA A 267 -1.11 3.59 -17.43
C ALA A 267 -1.56 2.48 -18.41
N LYS A 268 -1.58 2.77 -19.72
CA LYS A 268 -1.96 1.78 -20.74
C LYS A 268 -0.91 0.70 -20.92
N GLU A 269 0.36 1.08 -20.90
CA GLU A 269 1.48 0.12 -20.97
C GLU A 269 1.50 -0.79 -19.75
N ASN A 270 1.29 -0.24 -18.56
CA ASN A 270 1.22 -1.02 -17.32
C ASN A 270 -0.02 -1.96 -17.30
N ALA A 271 -1.16 -1.50 -17.81
CA ALA A 271 -2.34 -2.34 -17.97
C ALA A 271 -2.09 -3.50 -18.95
N ALA A 272 -1.35 -3.26 -20.04
CA ALA A 272 -0.97 -4.31 -20.98
C ALA A 272 -0.01 -5.34 -20.34
N ILE A 273 0.97 -4.89 -19.54
CA ILE A 273 1.87 -5.77 -18.78
C ILE A 273 1.05 -6.65 -17.82
N ILE A 274 0.11 -6.09 -17.06
CA ILE A 274 -0.73 -6.85 -16.12
C ILE A 274 -1.57 -7.90 -16.87
N ARG A 275 -2.19 -7.54 -17.99
CA ARG A 275 -2.94 -8.51 -18.81
C ARG A 275 -2.05 -9.60 -19.38
N ALA A 276 -0.83 -9.28 -19.82
CA ALA A 276 0.14 -10.27 -20.31
C ALA A 276 0.52 -11.26 -19.20
N ILE A 277 0.78 -10.79 -17.98
CA ILE A 277 1.05 -11.64 -16.82
C ILE A 277 -0.12 -12.59 -16.56
N PHE A 278 -1.37 -12.07 -16.53
CA PHE A 278 -2.55 -12.91 -16.26
C PHE A 278 -2.91 -13.87 -17.39
N ASN A 279 -2.41 -13.64 -18.59
CA ASN A 279 -2.45 -14.60 -19.69
C ASN A 279 -1.29 -15.61 -19.64
N GLY A 280 -0.51 -15.64 -18.56
CA GLY A 280 0.54 -16.63 -18.33
C GLY A 280 1.87 -16.35 -19.03
N ILE A 281 2.08 -15.13 -19.56
CA ILE A 281 3.36 -14.74 -20.16
C ILE A 281 4.45 -14.69 -19.08
N ARG A 282 5.37 -15.63 -19.15
CA ARG A 282 6.50 -15.77 -18.22
C ARG A 282 7.58 -14.71 -18.45
N GLY A 283 8.36 -14.43 -17.42
CA GLY A 283 9.48 -13.51 -17.43
C GLY A 283 9.56 -12.68 -16.16
N PRO A 284 10.46 -11.70 -16.07
CA PRO A 284 10.71 -10.94 -14.85
C PRO A 284 9.47 -10.24 -14.26
N HIS A 285 8.56 -9.74 -15.10
CA HIS A 285 7.29 -9.16 -14.63
C HIS A 285 6.41 -10.19 -13.93
N PHE A 286 6.26 -11.38 -14.52
CA PHE A 286 5.52 -12.49 -13.95
C PHE A 286 6.15 -12.93 -12.62
N ASP A 287 7.48 -13.15 -12.61
CA ASP A 287 8.20 -13.61 -11.43
C ASP A 287 8.13 -12.60 -10.29
N THR A 288 8.20 -11.30 -10.59
CA THR A 288 8.01 -10.24 -9.60
C THR A 288 6.62 -10.27 -8.97
N VAL A 289 5.58 -10.47 -9.78
CA VAL A 289 4.19 -10.54 -9.26
C VAL A 289 4.00 -11.77 -8.39
N VAL A 290 4.46 -12.95 -8.80
CA VAL A 290 4.30 -14.17 -8.00
C VAL A 290 5.14 -14.12 -6.72
N PHE A 291 6.30 -13.44 -6.74
CA PHE A 291 7.09 -13.24 -5.53
C PHE A 291 6.35 -12.37 -4.53
N ASN A 292 5.88 -11.19 -4.93
CA ASN A 292 5.16 -10.27 -4.05
C ASN A 292 3.80 -10.83 -3.58
N ALA A 293 3.05 -11.49 -4.47
CA ALA A 293 1.83 -12.18 -4.10
C ALA A 293 2.08 -13.36 -3.16
N GLY A 294 3.15 -14.12 -3.38
CA GLY A 294 3.56 -15.23 -2.51
C GLY A 294 3.89 -14.78 -1.09
N ILE A 295 4.62 -13.66 -0.96
CA ILE A 295 4.86 -13.01 0.33
C ILE A 295 3.54 -12.57 0.98
N GLY A 296 2.62 -12.00 0.19
CA GLY A 296 1.29 -11.62 0.66
C GLY A 296 0.49 -12.80 1.18
N LEU A 297 0.49 -13.96 0.50
CA LEU A 297 -0.18 -15.18 0.96
C LEU A 297 0.41 -15.72 2.26
N PHE A 298 1.73 -15.66 2.42
CA PHE A 298 2.38 -16.00 3.67
C PHE A 298 2.03 -14.99 4.77
N ALA A 299 2.03 -13.70 4.50
CA ALA A 299 1.62 -12.66 5.45
C ALA A 299 0.16 -12.84 5.90
N ASN A 300 -0.71 -13.27 5.00
CA ASN A 300 -2.13 -13.53 5.29
C ASN A 300 -2.39 -14.89 5.98
N GLY A 301 -1.35 -15.72 6.16
CA GLY A 301 -1.46 -17.02 6.81
C GLY A 301 -2.05 -18.13 5.94
N GLN A 302 -2.24 -17.90 4.63
CA GLN A 302 -2.72 -18.90 3.67
C GLN A 302 -1.63 -19.85 3.19
N ALA A 303 -0.37 -19.43 3.26
CA ALA A 303 0.79 -20.27 3.00
C ALA A 303 1.64 -20.42 4.27
N GLY A 304 2.18 -21.60 4.49
CA GLY A 304 3.07 -21.89 5.62
C GLY A 304 4.50 -21.36 5.43
N THR A 305 4.91 -21.13 4.17
CA THR A 305 6.18 -20.56 3.77
C THR A 305 6.00 -19.61 2.59
N ILE A 306 6.97 -18.71 2.37
CA ILE A 306 6.95 -17.81 1.19
C ILE A 306 7.06 -18.64 -0.10
N GLN A 307 7.86 -19.71 -0.11
CA GLN A 307 7.99 -20.60 -1.25
C GLN A 307 6.65 -21.28 -1.62
N GLU A 308 5.88 -21.74 -0.63
CA GLU A 308 4.53 -22.25 -0.84
C GLU A 308 3.61 -21.16 -1.38
N GLY A 309 3.71 -19.93 -0.84
CA GLY A 309 2.96 -18.78 -1.33
C GLY A 309 3.25 -18.44 -2.79
N VAL A 310 4.52 -18.48 -3.21
CA VAL A 310 4.93 -18.30 -4.61
C VAL A 310 4.30 -19.35 -5.53
N LYS A 311 4.24 -20.61 -5.08
CA LYS A 311 3.55 -21.67 -5.82
C LYS A 311 2.05 -21.39 -5.94
N GLN A 312 1.37 -21.04 -4.85
CA GLN A 312 -0.05 -20.68 -4.86
C GLN A 312 -0.34 -19.46 -5.75
N ALA A 313 0.51 -18.44 -5.71
CA ALA A 313 0.43 -17.27 -6.59
C ALA A 313 0.58 -17.63 -8.07
N THR A 314 1.53 -18.51 -8.37
CA THR A 314 1.72 -19.08 -9.72
C THR A 314 0.48 -19.83 -10.19
N ASP A 315 -0.07 -20.68 -9.35
CA ASP A 315 -1.29 -21.45 -9.64
C ASP A 315 -2.51 -20.54 -9.86
N SER A 316 -2.62 -19.44 -9.09
CA SER A 316 -3.68 -18.42 -9.27
C SER A 316 -3.66 -17.79 -10.66
N ILE A 317 -2.47 -17.50 -11.19
CA ILE A 317 -2.33 -16.96 -12.55
C ILE A 317 -2.59 -18.04 -13.60
N LEU A 318 -1.89 -19.18 -13.51
CA LEU A 318 -1.93 -20.22 -14.55
C LEU A 318 -3.29 -20.94 -14.65
N SER A 319 -4.05 -21.01 -13.55
CA SER A 319 -5.43 -21.50 -13.57
C SER A 319 -6.44 -20.48 -14.11
N GLY A 320 -6.02 -19.26 -14.41
CA GLY A 320 -6.87 -18.16 -14.88
C GLY A 320 -7.66 -17.46 -13.76
N LYS A 321 -7.51 -17.83 -12.50
CA LYS A 321 -8.27 -17.24 -11.38
C LYS A 321 -7.95 -15.74 -11.18
N ALA A 322 -6.68 -15.33 -11.32
CA ALA A 322 -6.30 -13.92 -11.25
C ALA A 322 -6.97 -13.10 -12.37
N LEU A 323 -7.00 -13.64 -13.60
CA LEU A 323 -7.67 -12.99 -14.74
C LEU A 323 -9.19 -12.92 -14.51
N GLN A 324 -9.81 -13.99 -14.02
CA GLN A 324 -11.24 -14.00 -13.67
C GLN A 324 -11.59 -12.92 -12.65
N LYS A 325 -10.73 -12.67 -11.64
CA LYS A 325 -10.94 -11.59 -10.69
C LYS A 325 -10.84 -10.20 -11.34
N LEU A 326 -9.87 -10.00 -12.23
CA LEU A 326 -9.79 -8.76 -13.01
C LEU A 326 -11.07 -8.54 -13.84
N ASP A 327 -11.51 -9.56 -14.59
CA ASP A 327 -12.68 -9.46 -15.47
C ASP A 327 -13.97 -9.23 -14.67
N ALA A 328 -14.12 -9.87 -13.50
CA ALA A 328 -15.25 -9.65 -12.60
C ALA A 328 -15.32 -8.22 -12.07
N VAL A 329 -14.18 -7.65 -11.65
CA VAL A 329 -14.11 -6.24 -11.20
C VAL A 329 -14.41 -5.27 -12.35
N VAL A 330 -13.94 -5.54 -13.56
CA VAL A 330 -14.26 -4.75 -14.77
C VAL A 330 -15.76 -4.82 -15.08
N ALA A 331 -16.36 -6.01 -15.02
CA ALA A 331 -17.80 -6.19 -15.25
C ALA A 331 -18.63 -5.46 -14.18
N PHE A 332 -18.24 -5.52 -12.91
CA PHE A 332 -18.87 -4.77 -11.83
C PHE A 332 -18.80 -3.27 -12.10
N SER A 333 -17.63 -2.75 -12.44
CA SER A 333 -17.40 -1.35 -12.76
C SER A 333 -18.29 -0.87 -13.91
N THR A 334 -18.39 -1.65 -14.97
CA THR A 334 -19.26 -1.35 -16.14
C THR A 334 -20.73 -1.29 -15.75
N LYS A 335 -21.20 -2.24 -14.91
CA LYS A 335 -22.58 -2.26 -14.41
C LYS A 335 -22.91 -1.01 -13.60
N ILE A 336 -22.00 -0.56 -12.73
CA ILE A 336 -22.21 0.66 -11.92
C ILE A 336 -22.29 1.89 -12.81
N SER A 337 -21.38 2.03 -13.79
CA SER A 337 -21.41 3.15 -14.74
C SER A 337 -22.69 3.21 -15.55
N ALA A 338 -23.21 2.08 -16.02
CA ALA A 338 -24.49 2.01 -16.74
C ALA A 338 -25.67 2.44 -15.85
N LYS A 339 -25.68 2.09 -14.56
CA LYS A 339 -26.72 2.54 -13.62
C LYS A 339 -26.66 4.05 -13.37
N ALA A 340 -25.45 4.64 -13.33
CA ALA A 340 -25.29 6.10 -13.12
C ALA A 340 -25.80 6.93 -14.32
N VAL A 341 -25.64 6.43 -15.56
CA VAL A 341 -26.14 7.09 -16.79
C VAL A 341 -27.66 6.97 -16.92
N ALA A 342 -28.29 5.94 -16.35
CA ALA A 342 -29.73 5.69 -16.41
C ALA A 342 -30.55 6.47 -15.37
N ARG A 343 -29.91 7.17 -14.46
CA ARG A 343 -30.52 8.08 -13.45
C ARG A 343 -30.41 9.53 -13.88
#